data_635886cd303b17d84bcda4752c572469
#
_entry.id   635886cd303b17d84bcda4752c572469
#
_cell.length_a   1.000
_cell.length_b   1.000
_cell.length_c   1.000
_cell.angle_alpha   90.00
_cell.angle_beta   90.00
_cell.angle_gamma   90.00
#
_symmetry.space_group_name_H-M   'P 1'
#
loop_
_entity.id
_entity.type
_entity.pdbx_description
1 polymer ?
#
loop_
_entity_poly.entity_id
_entity_poly.type
_entity_poly.pdbx_seq_one_letter_code
_entity_poly.pdbx_strand_id
1 'polypeptide(L)'
;MRHFLGAFVSVFFAIAFWACSDSSVGAADEDSRTGIFVDARDLQSYKTIEIGGLVWMAQNLNYFDASDSLYKRTSCYNDSAEYCEKQGRLYAWNVAMVACPQGWKIPSKADFDNLIEAVGGFDFAADSLMSLDFVSEIGGGYHFLEYYNYFDEYAYFWTTDEVRANYARTVMLEKGRSSVSYDETYEEFALSVRCVRK
;
A
#
# COMPACT_ATOMS: atom_id res chain seq x y z
N MET A 1 -67.01 -59.58 -41.51
CA MET A 1 -65.84 -60.38 -41.89
C MET A 1 -64.70 -59.44 -42.25
N ARG A 2 -63.60 -59.58 -41.75
CA ARG A 2 -62.29 -58.91 -41.83
C ARG A 2 -61.98 -57.94 -40.65
N HIS A 3 -61.19 -58.52 -39.73
CA HIS A 3 -60.55 -57.83 -38.64
C HIS A 3 -59.32 -57.05 -39.18
N PHE A 4 -59.18 -55.78 -38.82
CA PHE A 4 -57.94 -55.04 -38.95
C PHE A 4 -57.37 -54.76 -37.55
N LEU A 5 -56.29 -55.46 -37.26
CA LEU A 5 -55.42 -55.13 -36.09
C LEU A 5 -54.70 -53.83 -36.40
N GLY A 6 -54.93 -52.82 -35.64
CA GLY A 6 -54.10 -51.60 -35.60
C GLY A 6 -52.98 -51.77 -34.64
N ALA A 7 -51.76 -51.80 -35.10
CA ALA A 7 -50.55 -51.78 -34.24
C ALA A 7 -50.30 -50.38 -33.77
N PHE A 8 -50.28 -50.19 -32.42
CA PHE A 8 -49.88 -48.98 -31.76
C PHE A 8 -48.33 -48.98 -31.69
N VAL A 9 -47.70 -48.08 -32.45
CA VAL A 9 -46.25 -47.80 -32.31
C VAL A 9 -46.09 -46.72 -31.25
N SER A 10 -45.58 -47.13 -30.04
CA SER A 10 -45.19 -46.18 -29.00
C SER A 10 -43.83 -45.59 -29.34
N VAL A 11 -43.81 -44.33 -29.69
CA VAL A 11 -42.58 -43.56 -29.86
C VAL A 11 -42.14 -43.04 -28.50
N PHE A 12 -41.06 -43.63 -27.94
CA PHE A 12 -40.39 -43.09 -26.76
C PHE A 12 -39.55 -41.90 -27.20
N PHE A 13 -39.96 -40.67 -26.80
CA PHE A 13 -39.14 -39.52 -26.85
C PHE A 13 -38.13 -39.54 -25.68
N ALA A 14 -36.88 -39.86 -25.98
CA ALA A 14 -35.79 -39.69 -25.00
C ALA A 14 -35.48 -38.19 -24.91
N ILE A 15 -35.90 -37.56 -23.82
CA ILE A 15 -35.47 -36.19 -23.47
C ILE A 15 -34.03 -36.28 -22.94
N ALA A 16 -33.09 -35.91 -23.80
CA ALA A 16 -31.70 -35.69 -23.34
C ALA A 16 -31.64 -34.41 -22.51
N PHE A 17 -31.51 -34.56 -21.19
CA PHE A 17 -31.12 -33.47 -20.33
C PHE A 17 -29.65 -33.11 -20.61
N TRP A 18 -29.44 -32.04 -21.35
CA TRP A 18 -28.14 -31.40 -21.39
C TRP A 18 -27.96 -30.70 -20.06
N ALA A 19 -27.14 -31.30 -19.19
CA ALA A 19 -26.57 -30.64 -18.04
C ALA A 19 -25.71 -29.50 -18.56
N CYS A 20 -26.22 -28.25 -18.48
CA CYS A 20 -25.36 -27.08 -18.53
C CYS A 20 -24.39 -27.21 -17.34
N SER A 21 -23.14 -27.52 -17.65
CA SER A 21 -22.04 -27.32 -16.75
C SER A 21 -21.92 -25.81 -16.57
N ASP A 22 -22.43 -25.29 -15.46
CA ASP A 22 -22.10 -23.95 -15.01
C ASP A 22 -20.59 -23.94 -14.76
N SER A 23 -19.87 -23.48 -15.79
CA SER A 23 -18.53 -22.96 -15.58
C SER A 23 -18.71 -21.72 -14.74
N SER A 24 -18.67 -21.87 -13.42
CA SER A 24 -18.37 -20.77 -12.53
C SER A 24 -17.05 -20.16 -13.01
N VAL A 25 -17.16 -19.07 -13.75
CA VAL A 25 -16.03 -18.15 -13.95
C VAL A 25 -15.63 -17.77 -12.54
N GLY A 26 -14.54 -18.37 -12.05
CA GLY A 26 -13.95 -18.03 -10.78
C GLY A 26 -13.77 -16.52 -10.77
N ALA A 27 -14.46 -15.85 -9.87
CA ALA A 27 -14.09 -14.51 -9.47
C ALA A 27 -12.58 -14.56 -9.25
N ALA A 28 -11.83 -13.68 -9.91
CA ALA A 28 -10.40 -13.54 -9.67
C ALA A 28 -10.21 -13.54 -8.16
N ASP A 29 -9.39 -14.44 -7.66
CA ASP A 29 -8.98 -14.49 -6.27
C ASP A 29 -8.45 -13.09 -5.96
N GLU A 30 -9.26 -12.28 -5.26
CA GLU A 30 -8.82 -11.00 -4.75
C GLU A 30 -7.63 -11.35 -3.87
N ASP A 31 -6.43 -10.89 -4.24
CA ASP A 31 -5.16 -11.37 -3.65
C ASP A 31 -5.32 -11.38 -2.13
N SER A 32 -5.34 -12.56 -1.53
CA SER A 32 -5.57 -12.77 -0.09
C SER A 32 -4.60 -11.99 0.80
N ARG A 33 -3.53 -11.42 0.21
CA ARG A 33 -2.54 -10.56 0.86
C ARG A 33 -2.99 -9.11 1.03
N THR A 34 -4.07 -8.68 0.37
CA THR A 34 -4.55 -7.29 0.44
C THR A 34 -5.69 -7.13 1.43
N GLY A 35 -5.85 -5.94 2.00
CA GLY A 35 -6.90 -5.63 2.95
C GLY A 35 -7.11 -4.14 3.14
N ILE A 36 -7.96 -3.78 4.09
CA ILE A 36 -8.20 -2.39 4.48
C ILE A 36 -8.05 -2.28 6.00
N PHE A 37 -7.35 -1.24 6.43
CA PHE A 37 -7.27 -0.81 7.83
C PHE A 37 -7.97 0.54 7.97
N VAL A 38 -8.80 0.70 9.01
CA VAL A 38 -9.43 1.98 9.38
C VAL A 38 -8.77 2.49 10.65
N ASP A 39 -8.17 3.68 10.58
CA ASP A 39 -7.59 4.35 11.74
C ASP A 39 -8.71 4.90 12.63
N ALA A 40 -8.83 4.37 13.85
CA ALA A 40 -9.89 4.76 14.77
C ALA A 40 -9.77 6.21 15.29
N ARG A 41 -8.62 6.89 15.07
CA ARG A 41 -8.36 8.25 15.52
C ARG A 41 -9.08 9.30 14.66
N ASP A 42 -9.17 9.05 13.34
CA ASP A 42 -9.70 10.01 12.36
C ASP A 42 -10.63 9.36 11.32
N LEU A 43 -10.83 8.03 11.41
CA LEU A 43 -11.64 7.21 10.51
C LEU A 43 -11.12 7.16 9.06
N GLN A 44 -9.87 7.53 8.82
CA GLN A 44 -9.25 7.32 7.51
C GLN A 44 -9.03 5.83 7.24
N SER A 45 -9.27 5.43 6.00
CA SER A 45 -9.05 4.07 5.54
C SER A 45 -7.77 3.98 4.73
N TYR A 46 -6.97 2.97 5.02
CA TYR A 46 -5.72 2.68 4.31
C TYR A 46 -5.78 1.28 3.71
N LYS A 47 -5.44 1.17 2.43
CA LYS A 47 -5.17 -0.13 1.82
C LYS A 47 -4.00 -0.78 2.56
N THR A 48 -4.03 -2.10 2.69
CA THR A 48 -2.94 -2.88 3.30
C THR A 48 -2.53 -4.01 2.41
N ILE A 49 -1.26 -4.41 2.51
CA ILE A 49 -0.70 -5.55 1.78
C ILE A 49 0.27 -6.31 2.67
N GLU A 50 0.22 -7.65 2.60
CA GLU A 50 1.18 -8.50 3.28
C GLU A 50 2.39 -8.77 2.37
N ILE A 51 3.58 -8.36 2.82
CA ILE A 51 4.84 -8.59 2.12
C ILE A 51 5.92 -8.95 3.15
N GLY A 52 6.69 -10.02 2.89
CA GLY A 52 7.76 -10.45 3.79
C GLY A 52 7.27 -10.88 5.18
N GLY A 53 6.02 -11.37 5.31
CA GLY A 53 5.41 -11.77 6.57
C GLY A 53 5.04 -10.61 7.50
N LEU A 54 5.00 -9.39 6.97
CA LEU A 54 4.53 -8.18 7.64
C LEU A 54 3.38 -7.55 6.86
N VAL A 55 2.41 -6.98 7.57
CA VAL A 55 1.31 -6.22 6.97
C VAL A 55 1.70 -4.75 6.90
N TRP A 56 1.75 -4.20 5.71
CA TRP A 56 2.10 -2.82 5.42
C TRP A 56 0.87 -2.00 5.05
N MET A 57 0.81 -0.75 5.44
CA MET A 57 -0.08 0.20 4.77
C MET A 57 0.44 0.39 3.34
N ALA A 58 -0.41 0.23 2.33
CA ALA A 58 -0.07 0.48 0.92
C ALA A 58 -0.28 1.96 0.52
N GLN A 59 -0.52 2.83 1.49
CA GLN A 59 -0.67 4.27 1.35
C GLN A 59 0.11 4.98 2.45
N ASN A 60 0.60 6.19 2.16
CA ASN A 60 1.28 6.99 3.17
C ASN A 60 0.28 7.44 4.25
N LEU A 61 0.76 7.49 5.48
CA LEU A 61 -0.03 7.98 6.60
C LEU A 61 -0.45 9.45 6.37
N ASN A 62 -1.70 9.78 6.72
CA ASN A 62 -2.24 11.15 6.61
C ASN A 62 -2.86 11.64 7.93
N TYR A 63 -2.52 11.03 9.06
CA TYR A 63 -3.05 11.42 10.37
C TYR A 63 -2.52 12.77 10.84
N PHE A 64 -3.41 13.61 11.38
CA PHE A 64 -3.08 14.90 11.97
C PHE A 64 -3.92 15.15 13.22
N ASP A 65 -3.26 15.49 14.33
CA ASP A 65 -3.92 15.92 15.56
C ASP A 65 -3.66 17.42 15.79
N ALA A 66 -4.68 18.25 15.55
CA ALA A 66 -4.59 19.69 15.73
C ALA A 66 -4.45 20.10 17.21
N SER A 67 -4.80 19.24 18.16
CA SER A 67 -4.71 19.49 19.59
C SER A 67 -3.30 19.22 20.15
N ASP A 68 -2.50 18.40 19.47
CA ASP A 68 -1.13 18.08 19.86
C ASP A 68 -0.13 18.98 19.13
N SER A 69 0.61 19.76 19.89
CA SER A 69 1.64 20.67 19.35
C SER A 69 2.75 19.97 18.59
N LEU A 70 2.99 18.68 18.83
CA LEU A 70 3.97 17.88 18.10
C LEU A 70 3.65 17.82 16.60
N TYR A 71 2.37 17.69 16.26
CA TYR A 71 1.91 17.61 14.87
C TYR A 71 2.03 18.92 14.08
N LYS A 72 2.39 20.05 14.72
CA LYS A 72 2.78 21.28 14.01
C LYS A 72 4.03 21.11 13.15
N ARG A 73 4.79 20.04 13.36
CA ARG A 73 5.96 19.65 12.56
C ARG A 73 5.59 18.63 11.47
N THR A 74 4.39 18.77 10.94
CA THR A 74 3.89 18.04 9.77
C THR A 74 3.35 19.01 8.75
N SER A 75 3.33 18.61 7.49
CA SER A 75 2.79 19.43 6.41
C SER A 75 2.13 18.59 5.32
N CYS A 76 1.24 19.20 4.57
CA CYS A 76 0.91 18.72 3.23
C CYS A 76 1.92 19.31 2.25
N TYR A 77 2.27 18.62 1.16
CA TYR A 77 3.13 19.20 0.15
C TYR A 77 2.54 20.53 -0.38
N ASN A 78 3.37 21.55 -0.52
CA ASN A 78 2.97 22.92 -0.88
C ASN A 78 1.82 23.52 -0.01
N ASP A 79 1.71 23.08 1.25
CA ASP A 79 0.64 23.45 2.18
C ASP A 79 -0.78 23.23 1.65
N SER A 80 -0.95 22.35 0.66
CA SER A 80 -2.22 22.06 0.04
C SER A 80 -2.83 20.75 0.54
N ALA A 81 -4.07 20.82 1.03
CA ALA A 81 -4.83 19.66 1.49
C ALA A 81 -4.99 18.58 0.39
N GLU A 82 -5.08 18.98 -0.87
CA GLU A 82 -5.18 18.08 -2.01
C GLU A 82 -4.01 17.11 -2.08
N TYR A 83 -2.79 17.57 -1.78
CA TYR A 83 -1.61 16.69 -1.75
C TYR A 83 -1.64 15.72 -0.56
N CYS A 84 -2.13 16.14 0.60
CA CYS A 84 -2.34 15.23 1.71
C CYS A 84 -3.36 14.13 1.40
N GLU A 85 -4.45 14.47 0.71
CA GLU A 85 -5.47 13.49 0.30
C GLU A 85 -4.91 12.44 -0.67
N LYS A 86 -4.05 12.86 -1.59
CA LYS A 86 -3.48 11.98 -2.63
C LYS A 86 -2.23 11.22 -2.17
N GLN A 87 -1.32 11.92 -1.48
CA GLN A 87 0.04 11.44 -1.20
C GLN A 87 0.32 11.20 0.28
N GLY A 88 -0.65 11.45 1.16
CA GLY A 88 -0.43 11.46 2.59
C GLY A 88 0.32 12.70 3.07
N ARG A 89 0.58 12.75 4.36
CA ARG A 89 1.22 13.87 5.04
C ARG A 89 2.73 13.63 5.17
N LEU A 90 3.49 14.72 5.22
CA LEU A 90 4.91 14.72 5.53
C LEU A 90 5.12 14.98 7.03
N TYR A 91 6.00 14.24 7.68
CA TYR A 91 6.25 14.27 9.12
C TYR A 91 7.74 14.47 9.39
N ALA A 92 8.10 15.40 10.30
CA ALA A 92 9.44 15.41 10.87
C ALA A 92 9.68 14.10 11.65
N TRP A 93 10.94 13.65 11.76
CA TRP A 93 11.24 12.31 12.28
C TRP A 93 10.70 12.04 13.68
N ASN A 94 10.81 12.99 14.61
CA ASN A 94 10.28 12.84 15.96
C ASN A 94 8.76 12.69 16.03
N VAL A 95 8.02 13.28 15.06
CA VAL A 95 6.58 13.08 14.91
C VAL A 95 6.31 11.72 14.29
N ALA A 96 7.05 11.35 13.25
CA ALA A 96 6.94 10.07 12.59
C ALA A 96 7.03 8.90 13.57
N MET A 97 7.92 8.99 14.57
CA MET A 97 8.14 7.95 15.60
C MET A 97 6.89 7.61 16.43
N VAL A 98 5.91 8.51 16.51
CA VAL A 98 4.67 8.33 17.29
C VAL A 98 3.41 8.42 16.42
N ALA A 99 3.55 8.65 15.11
CA ALA A 99 2.41 8.92 14.24
C ALA A 99 1.59 7.67 13.89
N CYS A 100 2.19 6.49 13.84
CA CYS A 100 1.47 5.26 13.49
C CYS A 100 0.38 4.93 14.53
N PRO A 101 -0.78 4.40 14.10
CA PRO A 101 -1.87 4.07 15.02
C PRO A 101 -1.52 2.88 15.92
N GLN A 102 -2.35 2.67 16.97
CA GLN A 102 -2.14 1.56 17.90
C GLN A 102 -2.08 0.22 17.17
N GLY A 103 -1.08 -0.60 17.49
CA GLY A 103 -0.80 -1.88 16.85
C GLY A 103 0.00 -1.79 15.55
N TRP A 104 0.30 -0.58 15.11
CA TRP A 104 1.21 -0.29 13.99
C TRP A 104 2.45 0.44 14.48
N LYS A 105 3.51 0.39 13.71
CA LYS A 105 4.77 1.09 13.99
C LYS A 105 5.35 1.66 12.71
N ILE A 106 6.21 2.67 12.84
CA ILE A 106 7.13 3.04 11.78
C ILE A 106 8.10 1.88 11.53
N PRO A 107 8.41 1.51 10.27
CA PRO A 107 9.31 0.41 9.98
C PRO A 107 10.76 0.75 10.34
N SER A 108 11.53 -0.26 10.76
CA SER A 108 12.97 -0.18 10.83
C SER A 108 13.61 -0.44 9.47
N LYS A 109 14.92 -0.15 9.36
CA LYS A 109 15.71 -0.59 8.20
C LYS A 109 15.56 -2.09 7.95
N ALA A 110 15.57 -2.91 9.00
CA ALA A 110 15.42 -4.37 8.89
C ALA A 110 14.04 -4.78 8.36
N ASP A 111 12.95 -4.05 8.71
CA ASP A 111 11.64 -4.27 8.14
C ASP A 111 11.64 -3.96 6.63
N PHE A 112 12.29 -2.87 6.20
CA PHE A 112 12.46 -2.55 4.78
C PHE A 112 13.39 -3.51 4.04
N ASP A 113 14.49 -3.97 4.65
CA ASP A 113 15.35 -5.01 4.05
C ASP A 113 14.53 -6.27 3.73
N ASN A 114 13.68 -6.70 4.67
CA ASN A 114 12.79 -7.84 4.48
C ASN A 114 11.75 -7.61 3.37
N LEU A 115 11.17 -6.40 3.32
CA LEU A 115 10.27 -6.01 2.23
C LEU A 115 10.98 -6.07 0.87
N ILE A 116 12.14 -5.45 0.77
CA ILE A 116 12.94 -5.34 -0.47
C ILE A 116 13.36 -6.73 -0.95
N GLU A 117 13.83 -7.60 -0.05
CA GLU A 117 14.19 -8.98 -0.39
C GLU A 117 12.98 -9.78 -0.90
N ALA A 118 11.83 -9.63 -0.23
CA ALA A 118 10.60 -10.34 -0.59
C ALA A 118 10.06 -9.96 -1.98
N VAL A 119 10.40 -8.77 -2.50
CA VAL A 119 9.96 -8.30 -3.82
C VAL A 119 11.03 -8.40 -4.90
N GLY A 120 12.16 -9.05 -4.64
CA GLY A 120 13.18 -9.35 -5.63
C GLY A 120 14.51 -8.63 -5.46
N GLY A 121 14.73 -7.96 -4.32
CA GLY A 121 16.00 -7.29 -3.99
C GLY A 121 16.11 -5.86 -4.50
N PHE A 122 17.18 -5.18 -4.07
CA PHE A 122 17.38 -3.74 -4.26
C PHE A 122 17.26 -3.25 -5.71
N ASP A 123 17.75 -4.03 -6.67
CA ASP A 123 17.83 -3.62 -8.07
C ASP A 123 16.45 -3.59 -8.77
N PHE A 124 15.44 -4.28 -8.21
CA PHE A 124 14.12 -4.45 -8.80
C PHE A 124 12.97 -4.03 -7.89
N ALA A 125 13.27 -3.69 -6.63
CA ALA A 125 12.25 -3.48 -5.62
C ALA A 125 11.31 -2.32 -5.95
N ALA A 126 11.77 -1.25 -6.56
CA ALA A 126 10.92 -0.10 -6.88
C ALA A 126 9.85 -0.47 -7.92
N ASP A 127 10.21 -1.17 -9.01
CA ASP A 127 9.24 -1.63 -10.02
C ASP A 127 8.25 -2.63 -9.42
N SER A 128 8.74 -3.56 -8.58
CA SER A 128 7.90 -4.54 -7.91
C SER A 128 6.90 -3.88 -6.96
N LEU A 129 7.34 -2.92 -6.14
CA LEU A 129 6.48 -2.19 -5.21
C LEU A 129 5.44 -1.33 -5.92
N MET A 130 5.77 -0.74 -7.07
CA MET A 130 4.80 -0.04 -7.91
C MET A 130 3.78 -1.01 -8.51
N SER A 131 4.21 -2.18 -8.99
CA SER A 131 3.32 -3.19 -9.58
C SER A 131 2.33 -3.78 -8.57
N LEU A 132 2.69 -3.77 -7.28
CA LEU A 132 1.86 -4.23 -6.16
C LEU A 132 0.96 -3.13 -5.57
N ASP A 133 0.89 -1.95 -6.19
CA ASP A 133 0.16 -0.77 -5.68
C ASP A 133 0.62 -0.35 -4.26
N PHE A 134 1.83 -0.79 -3.85
CA PHE A 134 2.44 -0.37 -2.59
C PHE A 134 2.89 1.09 -2.68
N VAL A 135 3.39 1.52 -3.82
CA VAL A 135 3.67 2.91 -4.16
C VAL A 135 2.92 3.21 -5.45
N SER A 136 1.69 3.70 -5.35
CA SER A 136 0.82 3.96 -6.52
C SER A 136 1.36 5.09 -7.41
N GLU A 137 2.03 6.07 -6.80
CA GLU A 137 2.72 7.16 -7.49
C GLU A 137 4.00 7.48 -6.73
N ILE A 138 5.10 7.68 -7.43
CA ILE A 138 6.30 8.26 -6.82
C ILE A 138 5.98 9.73 -6.58
N GLY A 139 5.73 10.04 -5.33
CA GLY A 139 5.33 11.37 -4.93
C GLY A 139 5.63 11.62 -3.47
N GLY A 140 5.34 12.84 -3.04
CA GLY A 140 5.55 13.27 -1.67
C GLY A 140 6.80 14.13 -1.54
N GLY A 141 7.91 13.80 -2.22
CA GLY A 141 9.15 14.56 -2.07
C GLY A 141 9.50 14.81 -0.60
N TYR A 142 9.95 16.01 -0.26
CA TYR A 142 10.15 16.43 1.12
C TYR A 142 9.79 17.89 1.37
N HIS A 143 9.60 18.24 2.65
CA HIS A 143 9.53 19.61 3.14
C HIS A 143 10.65 19.88 4.14
N PHE A 144 11.38 20.98 3.94
CA PHE A 144 12.40 21.47 4.86
C PHE A 144 12.42 22.99 4.87
N LEU A 145 12.27 23.59 6.05
CA LEU A 145 12.11 25.02 6.26
C LEU A 145 10.90 25.59 5.45
N GLU A 146 11.16 26.39 4.44
CA GLU A 146 10.13 26.99 3.57
C GLU A 146 10.06 26.33 2.19
N TYR A 147 10.79 25.20 1.99
CA TYR A 147 10.96 24.58 0.68
C TYR A 147 10.32 23.21 0.61
N TYR A 148 9.50 23.02 -0.43
CA TYR A 148 9.01 21.72 -0.88
C TYR A 148 9.77 21.32 -2.14
N ASN A 149 10.35 20.12 -2.17
CA ASN A 149 11.18 19.67 -3.28
C ASN A 149 10.86 18.22 -3.67
N TYR A 150 11.21 17.88 -4.90
CA TYR A 150 11.22 16.53 -5.46
C TYR A 150 9.84 15.83 -5.49
N PHE A 151 8.77 16.62 -5.51
CA PHE A 151 7.45 16.06 -5.78
C PHE A 151 7.42 15.40 -7.16
N ASP A 152 6.81 14.20 -7.25
CA ASP A 152 6.77 13.39 -8.47
C ASP A 152 8.14 13.00 -9.04
N GLU A 153 9.22 13.17 -8.27
CA GLU A 153 10.57 12.74 -8.61
C GLU A 153 11.07 11.66 -7.64
N TYR A 154 10.83 11.85 -6.35
CA TYR A 154 11.28 10.96 -5.28
C TYR A 154 10.18 10.67 -4.28
N ALA A 155 10.14 9.41 -3.77
CA ALA A 155 9.44 9.04 -2.56
C ALA A 155 10.47 8.75 -1.47
N TYR A 156 10.33 9.41 -0.32
CA TYR A 156 11.17 9.21 0.86
C TYR A 156 10.34 8.67 2.00
N PHE A 157 10.83 7.63 2.66
CA PHE A 157 10.17 7.03 3.82
C PHE A 157 11.10 7.01 5.02
N TRP A 158 10.63 7.50 6.16
CA TRP A 158 11.33 7.38 7.40
C TRP A 158 11.48 5.94 7.86
N THR A 159 12.60 5.65 8.52
CA THR A 159 12.77 4.46 9.35
C THR A 159 12.96 4.84 10.82
N THR A 160 12.93 3.83 11.72
CA THR A 160 13.23 4.05 13.16
C THR A 160 14.71 4.25 13.45
N ASP A 161 15.59 4.11 12.48
CA ASP A 161 17.03 3.97 12.68
C ASP A 161 17.71 5.34 12.67
N GLU A 162 18.02 5.89 13.86
CA GLU A 162 18.94 7.00 14.00
C GLU A 162 20.36 6.51 13.64
N VAL A 163 21.03 7.16 12.69
CA VAL A 163 22.37 6.76 12.21
C VAL A 163 23.48 7.56 12.86
N ARG A 164 23.19 8.81 13.26
CA ARG A 164 24.02 9.71 14.04
C ARG A 164 23.16 10.85 14.57
N ALA A 165 23.66 11.62 15.50
CA ALA A 165 22.92 12.72 16.12
C ALA A 165 22.20 13.60 15.06
N ASN A 166 20.89 13.72 15.19
CA ASN A 166 19.95 14.45 14.33
C ASN A 166 19.83 13.92 12.89
N TYR A 167 20.27 12.70 12.59
CA TYR A 167 20.11 12.08 11.28
C TYR A 167 19.55 10.68 11.39
N ALA A 168 18.46 10.43 10.70
CA ALA A 168 17.82 9.13 10.62
C ALA A 168 17.94 8.53 9.22
N ARG A 169 17.86 7.21 9.15
CA ARG A 169 17.87 6.48 7.89
C ARG A 169 16.55 6.61 7.18
N THR A 170 16.62 6.81 5.87
CA THR A 170 15.47 6.85 4.98
C THR A 170 15.59 5.82 3.89
N VAL A 171 14.43 5.39 3.38
CA VAL A 171 14.32 4.62 2.13
C VAL A 171 13.92 5.59 1.04
N MET A 172 14.57 5.48 -0.11
CA MET A 172 14.35 6.37 -1.25
C MET A 172 14.04 5.57 -2.51
N LEU A 173 12.98 5.97 -3.20
CA LEU A 173 12.65 5.54 -4.55
C LEU A 173 12.73 6.76 -5.48
N GLU A 174 13.39 6.59 -6.63
CA GLU A 174 13.50 7.62 -7.66
C GLU A 174 12.65 7.25 -8.87
N LYS A 175 11.92 8.20 -9.42
CA LYS A 175 11.09 8.00 -10.61
C LYS A 175 11.92 7.53 -11.79
N GLY A 176 11.47 6.46 -12.43
CA GLY A 176 12.18 5.87 -13.57
C GLY A 176 13.40 5.01 -13.21
N ARG A 177 13.60 4.74 -11.92
CA ARG A 177 14.57 3.76 -11.43
C ARG A 177 13.87 2.53 -10.90
N SER A 178 14.37 1.36 -11.25
CA SER A 178 13.87 0.07 -10.71
C SER A 178 14.39 -0.21 -9.30
N SER A 179 15.48 0.45 -8.90
CA SER A 179 16.17 0.21 -7.64
C SER A 179 15.66 1.10 -6.51
N VAL A 180 15.73 0.56 -5.30
CA VAL A 180 15.56 1.27 -4.03
C VAL A 180 16.92 1.60 -3.45
N SER A 181 17.04 2.67 -2.69
CA SER A 181 18.26 3.02 -1.97
C SER A 181 17.98 3.51 -0.55
N TYR A 182 19.03 3.53 0.27
CA TYR A 182 19.00 4.15 1.60
C TYR A 182 19.77 5.47 1.58
N ASP A 183 19.29 6.43 2.37
CA ASP A 183 19.97 7.70 2.60
C ASP A 183 19.98 8.02 4.10
N GLU A 184 20.72 9.05 4.47
CA GLU A 184 20.80 9.64 5.82
C GLU A 184 20.23 11.05 5.76
N THR A 185 19.03 11.24 6.31
CA THR A 185 18.32 12.51 6.22
C THR A 185 18.28 13.20 7.59
N TYR A 186 18.48 14.51 7.59
CA TYR A 186 18.38 15.33 8.78
C TYR A 186 16.95 15.31 9.34
N GLU A 187 16.77 15.06 10.63
CA GLU A 187 15.50 14.76 11.28
C GLU A 187 14.47 15.89 11.25
N GLU A 188 14.92 17.13 10.96
CA GLU A 188 14.04 18.29 10.78
C GLU A 188 13.34 18.30 9.39
N PHE A 189 13.78 17.48 8.43
CA PHE A 189 13.03 17.28 7.20
C PHE A 189 11.69 16.61 7.53
N ALA A 190 10.65 16.95 6.77
CA ALA A 190 9.39 16.24 6.81
C ALA A 190 9.27 15.32 5.60
N LEU A 191 9.11 14.02 5.85
CA LEU A 191 9.02 12.95 4.85
C LEU A 191 7.77 12.10 5.07
N SER A 192 7.47 11.25 4.10
CA SER A 192 6.34 10.32 4.20
C SER A 192 6.58 9.24 5.27
N VAL A 193 5.48 8.78 5.87
CA VAL A 193 5.45 7.66 6.81
C VAL A 193 4.64 6.51 6.21
N ARG A 194 5.21 5.32 6.26
CA ARG A 194 4.56 4.07 5.87
C ARG A 194 4.52 3.15 7.08
N CYS A 195 3.34 2.95 7.68
CA CYS A 195 3.24 2.13 8.89
C CYS A 195 3.22 0.63 8.55
N VAL A 196 3.75 -0.17 9.47
CA VAL A 196 3.82 -1.64 9.36
C VAL A 196 3.39 -2.30 10.68
N ARG A 197 2.83 -3.51 10.59
CA ARG A 197 2.54 -4.38 11.72
C ARG A 197 2.86 -5.85 11.40
N LYS A 198 2.97 -6.66 12.45
CA LYS A 198 3.14 -8.11 12.34
C LYS A 198 1.80 -8.82 12.16
#